data_1083895022786f5fefd8b5c8760c80a1
#
_entry.id   1083895022786f5fefd8b5c8760c80a1
#
_cell.length_a   1.000
_cell.length_b   1.000
_cell.length_c   1.000
_cell.angle_alpha   90.00
_cell.angle_beta   90.00
_cell.angle_gamma   90.00
#
_symmetry.space_group_name_H-M   'P 1'
#
loop_
_entity.id
_entity.type
_entity.pdbx_description
1 polymer ?
#
loop_
_entity_poly.entity_id
_entity_poly.type
_entity_poly.pdbx_seq_one_letter_code
_entity_poly.pdbx_strand_id
1 'polypeptide(L)'
;MIQKMIILHRTRVRLPIGRLIALLLLAGLLDGCIYRMNIQQGNYLEGKTVDKVEVGMTRTQVRYLLGTPMVPEPFNKDRWDYLYYFNSGHRLRKPEQRHLVVFFKEDKVARLERDNVPNSAPEAPDQGPSISKFPKI
;
A
#
# COMPACT_ATOMS: atom_id res chain seq x y z
N MET A 1 -17.39 50.62 -50.92
CA MET A 1 -17.53 49.64 -49.81
C MET A 1 -16.63 48.49 -50.13
N ILE A 2 -15.53 48.37 -49.45
CA ILE A 2 -14.41 47.46 -49.77
C ILE A 2 -14.58 46.21 -48.93
N GLN A 3 -15.00 45.09 -49.55
CA GLN A 3 -14.96 43.80 -48.91
C GLN A 3 -13.53 43.25 -48.99
N LYS A 4 -12.82 43.27 -47.84
CA LYS A 4 -11.54 42.62 -47.70
C LYS A 4 -11.77 41.08 -47.64
N MET A 5 -11.53 40.42 -48.76
CA MET A 5 -11.51 38.97 -48.87
C MET A 5 -10.28 38.46 -48.14
N ILE A 6 -10.52 37.85 -46.97
CA ILE A 6 -9.47 37.20 -46.20
C ILE A 6 -9.14 35.89 -46.89
N ILE A 7 -8.06 35.88 -47.65
CA ILE A 7 -7.52 34.64 -48.24
C ILE A 7 -6.86 33.86 -47.14
N LEU A 8 -7.57 32.85 -46.64
CA LEU A 8 -7.04 31.87 -45.71
C LEU A 8 -5.99 31.02 -46.46
N HIS A 9 -4.75 31.40 -46.34
CA HIS A 9 -3.63 30.63 -46.91
C HIS A 9 -3.49 29.34 -46.15
N ARG A 10 -4.16 28.29 -46.63
CA ARG A 10 -4.09 26.93 -46.09
C ARG A 10 -2.74 26.34 -46.50
N THR A 11 -1.69 26.70 -45.80
CA THR A 11 -0.39 26.07 -45.94
C THR A 11 -0.48 24.60 -45.54
N ARG A 12 -0.65 23.74 -46.56
CA ARG A 12 -0.51 22.28 -46.36
C ARG A 12 0.94 21.99 -46.02
N VAL A 13 1.25 21.92 -44.71
CA VAL A 13 2.54 21.44 -44.26
C VAL A 13 2.64 19.96 -44.63
N ARG A 14 3.23 19.69 -45.80
CA ARG A 14 3.60 18.33 -46.20
C ARG A 14 4.80 17.92 -45.36
N LEU A 15 4.57 17.38 -44.15
CA LEU A 15 5.64 16.76 -43.41
C LEU A 15 6.17 15.57 -44.22
N PRO A 16 7.44 15.54 -44.58
CA PRO A 16 8.03 14.38 -45.26
C PRO A 16 7.87 13.15 -44.36
N ILE A 17 7.44 12.06 -44.95
CA ILE A 17 7.14 10.78 -44.25
C ILE A 17 8.28 10.39 -43.32
N GLY A 18 9.53 10.64 -43.68
CA GLY A 18 10.71 10.40 -42.83
C GLY A 18 10.72 11.17 -41.51
N ARG A 19 10.19 12.42 -41.48
CA ARG A 19 10.08 13.21 -40.23
C ARG A 19 8.97 12.68 -39.32
N LEU A 20 7.88 12.19 -39.91
CA LEU A 20 6.79 11.54 -39.17
C LEU A 20 7.27 10.24 -38.52
N ILE A 21 8.02 9.41 -39.23
CA ILE A 21 8.60 8.18 -38.70
C ILE A 21 9.63 8.50 -37.59
N ALA A 22 10.48 9.50 -37.77
CA ALA A 22 11.44 9.94 -36.74
C ALA A 22 10.75 10.44 -35.47
N LEU A 23 9.64 11.19 -35.59
CA LEU A 23 8.84 11.66 -34.47
C LEU A 23 8.15 10.52 -33.71
N LEU A 24 7.63 9.52 -34.45
CA LEU A 24 7.03 8.32 -33.87
C LEU A 24 8.07 7.46 -33.11
N LEU A 25 9.26 7.29 -33.69
CA LEU A 25 10.36 6.58 -33.02
C LEU A 25 10.83 7.33 -31.78
N LEU A 26 10.95 8.66 -31.83
CA LEU A 26 11.31 9.47 -30.68
C LEU A 26 10.26 9.44 -29.58
N ALA A 27 8.96 9.44 -29.93
CA ALA A 27 7.86 9.29 -28.98
C ALA A 27 7.86 7.91 -28.28
N GLY A 28 8.23 6.84 -28.99
CA GLY A 28 8.36 5.51 -28.42
C GLY A 28 9.53 5.36 -27.43
N LEU A 29 10.55 6.20 -27.52
CA LEU A 29 11.68 6.21 -26.56
C LEU A 29 11.34 6.94 -25.24
N LEU A 30 10.21 7.63 -25.17
CA LEU A 30 9.75 8.36 -24.00
C LEU A 30 8.84 7.51 -23.08
N ASP A 31 8.64 6.24 -23.37
CA ASP A 31 7.94 5.30 -22.47
C ASP A 31 8.74 5.11 -21.18
N GLY A 32 8.57 6.04 -20.25
CA GLY A 32 9.14 5.96 -18.92
C GLY A 32 8.51 4.82 -18.14
N CYS A 33 9.31 3.85 -17.68
CA CYS A 33 8.86 2.83 -16.74
C CYS A 33 8.38 3.49 -15.45
N ILE A 34 7.08 3.45 -15.19
CA ILE A 34 6.51 3.88 -13.91
C ILE A 34 6.81 2.81 -12.87
N TYR A 35 7.85 3.03 -12.06
CA TYR A 35 8.13 2.18 -10.90
C TYR A 35 7.10 2.46 -9.81
N ARG A 36 6.37 1.43 -9.40
CA ARG A 36 5.42 1.49 -8.28
C ARG A 36 5.95 0.67 -7.13
N MET A 37 6.26 1.34 -6.02
CA MET A 37 6.73 0.68 -4.80
C MET A 37 5.56 0.06 -4.02
N ASN A 38 5.87 -1.00 -3.27
CA ASN A 38 4.96 -1.52 -2.25
C ASN A 38 4.91 -0.54 -1.07
N ILE A 39 3.72 -0.24 -0.60
CA ILE A 39 3.50 0.61 0.58
C ILE A 39 2.94 -0.28 1.68
N GLN A 40 3.68 -0.37 2.78
CA GLN A 40 3.28 -1.09 3.99
C GLN A 40 3.30 -0.11 5.16
N GLN A 41 2.19 -0.04 5.89
CA GLN A 41 2.02 0.90 7.01
C GLN A 41 1.28 0.22 8.15
N GLY A 42 1.57 0.67 9.38
CA GLY A 42 0.91 0.21 10.58
C GLY A 42 1.58 -1.00 11.23
N ASN A 43 0.85 -1.63 12.13
CA ASN A 43 1.30 -2.83 12.83
C ASN A 43 1.18 -4.04 11.93
N TYR A 44 2.24 -4.83 11.79
CA TYR A 44 2.16 -6.07 11.01
C TYR A 44 1.30 -7.10 11.75
N LEU A 45 0.05 -7.25 11.32
CA LEU A 45 -0.92 -8.18 11.90
C LEU A 45 -0.86 -9.52 11.17
N GLU A 46 0.07 -10.37 11.61
CA GLU A 46 0.11 -11.75 11.16
C GLU A 46 -0.93 -12.59 11.89
N GLY A 47 -1.72 -13.40 11.16
CA GLY A 47 -2.76 -14.22 11.74
C GLY A 47 -2.26 -15.09 12.90
N LYS A 48 -1.12 -15.77 12.71
CA LYS A 48 -0.49 -16.61 13.76
C LYS A 48 -0.14 -15.85 15.05
N THR A 49 0.24 -14.58 14.92
CA THR A 49 0.59 -13.74 16.07
C THR A 49 -0.67 -13.22 16.75
N VAL A 50 -1.67 -12.85 15.95
CA VAL A 50 -2.98 -12.42 16.47
C VAL A 50 -3.70 -13.55 17.17
N ASP A 51 -3.57 -14.80 16.67
CA ASP A 51 -4.19 -15.99 17.28
C ASP A 51 -3.59 -16.35 18.64
N LYS A 52 -2.39 -15.88 18.95
CA LYS A 52 -1.78 -16.03 20.29
C LYS A 52 -2.33 -15.07 21.32
N VAL A 53 -3.07 -14.04 20.90
CA VAL A 53 -3.66 -13.08 21.84
C VAL A 53 -4.95 -13.66 22.39
N GLU A 54 -4.96 -13.95 23.68
CA GLU A 54 -6.07 -14.57 24.38
C GLU A 54 -6.69 -13.64 25.42
N VAL A 55 -7.97 -13.88 25.72
CA VAL A 55 -8.67 -13.21 26.83
C VAL A 55 -7.95 -13.50 28.15
N GLY A 56 -7.77 -12.48 28.99
CA GLY A 56 -7.06 -12.56 30.25
C GLY A 56 -5.56 -12.15 30.18
N MET A 57 -4.99 -12.00 28.99
CA MET A 57 -3.62 -11.48 28.85
C MET A 57 -3.51 -10.03 29.34
N THR A 58 -2.35 -9.69 29.89
CA THR A 58 -2.04 -8.34 30.33
C THR A 58 -1.68 -7.43 29.14
N ARG A 59 -1.82 -6.11 29.31
CA ARG A 59 -1.39 -5.12 28.29
C ARG A 59 0.06 -5.31 27.86
N THR A 60 0.95 -5.65 28.81
CA THR A 60 2.36 -5.89 28.50
C THR A 60 2.55 -7.11 27.59
N GLN A 61 1.81 -8.18 27.83
CA GLN A 61 1.86 -9.37 26.98
C GLN A 61 1.34 -9.09 25.56
N VAL A 62 0.21 -8.37 25.46
CA VAL A 62 -0.33 -7.96 24.15
C VAL A 62 0.66 -7.08 23.39
N ARG A 63 1.27 -6.10 24.07
CA ARG A 63 2.30 -5.24 23.47
C ARG A 63 3.55 -6.02 23.05
N TYR A 64 3.92 -7.04 23.77
CA TYR A 64 5.05 -7.91 23.41
C TYR A 64 4.75 -8.69 22.11
N LEU A 65 3.51 -9.15 21.92
CA LEU A 65 3.11 -9.90 20.73
C LEU A 65 2.85 -9.02 19.51
N LEU A 66 2.11 -7.93 19.68
CA LEU A 66 1.61 -7.10 18.57
C LEU A 66 2.37 -5.78 18.38
N GLY A 67 3.27 -5.44 19.32
CA GLY A 67 3.91 -4.15 19.34
C GLY A 67 3.05 -3.04 19.96
N THR A 68 3.48 -1.79 19.77
CA THR A 68 2.73 -0.61 20.26
C THR A 68 1.55 -0.33 19.33
N PRO A 69 0.32 -0.13 19.85
CA PRO A 69 -0.82 0.19 19.03
C PRO A 69 -0.61 1.52 18.28
N MET A 70 -1.05 1.56 17.01
CA MET A 70 -0.88 2.74 16.16
C MET A 70 -1.78 3.92 16.58
N VAL A 71 -2.97 3.62 17.09
CA VAL A 71 -3.93 4.62 17.50
C VAL A 71 -4.17 4.47 19.00
N PRO A 72 -3.44 5.22 19.85
CA PRO A 72 -3.81 5.36 21.23
C PRO A 72 -5.06 6.25 21.30
N GLU A 73 -6.19 5.69 21.70
CA GLU A 73 -7.35 6.54 21.97
C GLU A 73 -7.13 7.35 23.27
N PRO A 74 -6.99 8.65 23.19
CA PRO A 74 -6.74 9.48 24.36
C PRO A 74 -7.94 9.50 25.33
N PHE A 75 -9.13 9.19 24.82
CA PHE A 75 -10.39 9.21 25.58
C PHE A 75 -10.79 7.83 26.13
N ASN A 76 -10.27 6.74 25.56
CA ASN A 76 -10.59 5.38 25.98
C ASN A 76 -9.33 4.55 26.19
N LYS A 77 -8.79 4.63 27.41
CA LYS A 77 -7.54 3.90 27.78
C LYS A 77 -7.69 2.38 27.75
N ASP A 78 -8.93 1.90 27.72
CA ASP A 78 -9.24 0.47 27.76
C ASP A 78 -9.45 -0.14 26.37
N ARG A 79 -9.17 0.62 25.32
CA ARG A 79 -9.23 0.17 23.94
C ARG A 79 -7.92 0.46 23.23
N TRP A 80 -7.40 -0.57 22.57
CA TRP A 80 -6.23 -0.45 21.70
C TRP A 80 -6.57 -0.87 20.29
N ASP A 81 -6.27 0.00 19.33
CA ASP A 81 -6.51 -0.22 17.91
C ASP A 81 -5.19 -0.49 17.19
N TYR A 82 -5.13 -1.64 16.51
CA TYR A 82 -4.04 -2.07 15.67
C TYR A 82 -4.51 -2.06 14.22
N LEU A 83 -3.86 -1.29 13.39
CA LEU A 83 -4.17 -1.14 11.97
C LEU A 83 -2.97 -1.59 11.14
N TYR A 84 -3.25 -2.37 10.10
CA TYR A 84 -2.31 -2.74 9.07
C TYR A 84 -2.86 -2.37 7.71
N TYR A 85 -2.02 -1.74 6.90
CA TYR A 85 -2.33 -1.38 5.53
C TYR A 85 -1.22 -1.83 4.61
N PHE A 86 -1.56 -2.55 3.54
CA PHE A 86 -0.64 -2.98 2.52
C PHE A 86 -1.17 -2.66 1.12
N ASN A 87 -0.35 -1.99 0.33
CA ASN A 87 -0.62 -1.73 -1.08
C ASN A 87 0.58 -2.19 -1.91
N SER A 88 0.40 -3.24 -2.70
CA SER A 88 1.44 -3.85 -3.52
C SER A 88 1.90 -2.99 -4.71
N GLY A 89 1.36 -1.77 -4.91
CA GLY A 89 1.67 -0.94 -6.07
C GLY A 89 1.19 -1.53 -7.41
N HIS A 90 0.79 -2.78 -7.46
CA HIS A 90 0.25 -3.40 -8.67
C HIS A 90 -1.17 -2.91 -8.97
N ARG A 91 -1.38 -2.46 -10.21
CA ARG A 91 -2.64 -1.84 -10.65
C ARG A 91 -3.87 -2.73 -10.50
N LEU A 92 -3.69 -4.06 -10.53
CA LEU A 92 -4.77 -5.04 -10.46
C LEU A 92 -5.01 -5.60 -9.06
N ARG A 93 -4.14 -5.31 -8.09
CA ARG A 93 -4.25 -5.81 -6.73
C ARG A 93 -4.87 -4.74 -5.84
N LYS A 94 -5.97 -5.07 -5.16
CA LYS A 94 -6.61 -4.16 -4.20
C LYS A 94 -5.72 -4.00 -2.96
N PRO A 95 -5.71 -2.83 -2.32
CA PRO A 95 -5.05 -2.66 -1.04
C PRO A 95 -5.67 -3.59 0.01
N GLU A 96 -4.83 -4.13 0.88
CA GLU A 96 -5.24 -4.95 2.01
C GLU A 96 -5.23 -4.10 3.27
N GLN A 97 -6.33 -4.15 4.02
CA GLN A 97 -6.44 -3.56 5.35
C GLN A 97 -6.81 -4.65 6.34
N ARG A 98 -6.15 -4.63 7.51
CA ARG A 98 -6.49 -5.49 8.64
C ARG A 98 -6.64 -4.60 9.85
N HIS A 99 -7.67 -4.86 10.63
CA HIS A 99 -7.94 -4.12 11.84
C HIS A 99 -8.18 -5.09 12.99
N LEU A 100 -7.52 -4.85 14.11
CA LEU A 100 -7.68 -5.59 15.34
C LEU A 100 -7.92 -4.61 16.47
N VAL A 101 -9.02 -4.77 17.18
CA VAL A 101 -9.36 -4.00 18.37
C VAL A 101 -9.27 -4.89 19.59
N VAL A 102 -8.49 -4.46 20.57
CA VAL A 102 -8.32 -5.15 21.85
C VAL A 102 -8.95 -4.31 22.95
N PHE A 103 -9.96 -4.88 23.61
CA PHE A 103 -10.62 -4.25 24.75
C PHE A 103 -10.05 -4.81 26.06
N PHE A 104 -9.74 -3.91 26.97
CA PHE A 104 -9.20 -4.24 28.29
C PHE A 104 -10.23 -3.98 29.39
N LYS A 105 -10.18 -4.79 30.42
CA LYS A 105 -10.85 -4.57 31.69
C LYS A 105 -9.87 -4.94 32.82
N GLU A 106 -9.65 -4.02 33.74
CA GLU A 106 -8.70 -4.23 34.85
C GLU A 106 -7.31 -4.70 34.36
N ASP A 107 -6.79 -4.01 33.32
CA ASP A 107 -5.48 -4.30 32.69
C ASP A 107 -5.35 -5.66 31.96
N LYS A 108 -6.46 -6.40 31.84
CA LYS A 108 -6.51 -7.67 31.12
C LYS A 108 -7.40 -7.59 29.90
N VAL A 109 -7.05 -8.34 28.87
CA VAL A 109 -7.88 -8.50 27.67
C VAL A 109 -9.24 -9.07 28.04
N ALA A 110 -10.28 -8.31 27.78
CA ALA A 110 -11.66 -8.74 27.99
C ALA A 110 -12.29 -9.25 26.69
N ARG A 111 -11.95 -8.63 25.55
CA ARG A 111 -12.52 -8.97 24.25
C ARG A 111 -11.59 -8.55 23.13
N LEU A 112 -11.65 -9.31 22.03
CA LEU A 112 -10.96 -9.03 20.77
C LEU A 112 -11.99 -8.91 19.65
N GLU A 113 -11.85 -7.89 18.82
CA GLU A 113 -12.61 -7.74 17.58
C GLU A 113 -11.62 -7.73 16.41
N ARG A 114 -11.84 -8.61 15.44
CA ARG A 114 -11.00 -8.79 14.25
C ARG A 114 -11.80 -8.41 13.02
N ASP A 115 -11.26 -7.50 12.23
CA ASP A 115 -11.78 -7.18 10.92
C ASP A 115 -10.71 -7.45 9.87
N ASN A 116 -11.07 -8.34 8.93
CA ASN A 116 -10.21 -8.75 7.82
C ASN A 116 -8.83 -9.31 8.22
N VAL A 117 -8.70 -9.81 9.45
CA VAL A 117 -7.49 -10.53 9.91
C VAL A 117 -7.70 -12.02 9.64
N PRO A 118 -6.91 -12.67 8.79
CA PRO A 118 -7.05 -14.08 8.50
C PRO A 118 -6.76 -14.93 9.74
N ASN A 119 -7.58 -15.96 9.95
CA ASN A 119 -7.45 -16.89 11.08
C ASN A 119 -6.30 -17.92 10.93
N SER A 120 -5.71 -18.02 9.77
CA SER A 120 -4.58 -18.94 9.52
C SER A 120 -3.65 -18.32 8.50
N ALA A 121 -2.37 -18.45 8.81
CA ALA A 121 -1.20 -17.90 8.10
C ALA A 121 -1.50 -17.23 6.75
N PRO A 122 -1.48 -15.91 6.68
CA PRO A 122 -1.36 -15.27 5.40
C PRO A 122 0.03 -15.57 4.86
N GLU A 123 0.08 -15.90 3.61
CA GLU A 123 1.28 -15.76 2.81
C GLU A 123 1.90 -14.40 3.12
N ALA A 124 3.12 -14.39 3.67
CA ALA A 124 3.83 -13.15 3.93
C ALA A 124 3.80 -12.34 2.63
N PRO A 125 3.47 -11.04 2.68
CA PRO A 125 3.58 -10.20 1.48
C PRO A 125 4.98 -10.42 0.97
N ASP A 126 5.10 -10.70 -0.34
CA ASP A 126 6.36 -10.91 -1.02
C ASP A 126 7.38 -9.87 -0.53
N GLN A 127 8.11 -10.24 0.50
CA GLN A 127 9.25 -9.48 0.97
C GLN A 127 10.24 -9.65 -0.16
N GLY A 128 10.41 -8.60 -0.95
CA GLY A 128 11.37 -8.56 -2.02
C GLY A 128 12.69 -9.23 -1.64
N PRO A 129 13.58 -9.55 -2.55
CA PRO A 129 14.64 -10.55 -2.43
C PRO A 129 15.30 -10.51 -1.06
N SER A 130 15.12 -11.60 -0.31
CA SER A 130 15.66 -11.73 1.05
C SER A 130 17.18 -11.51 1.00
N ILE A 131 17.66 -10.63 1.86
CA ILE A 131 19.09 -10.29 1.99
C ILE A 131 19.97 -11.51 2.33
N SER A 132 19.38 -12.69 2.51
CA SER A 132 20.07 -13.94 2.84
C SER A 132 20.90 -14.53 1.68
N LYS A 133 20.91 -13.92 0.48
CA LYS A 133 21.68 -14.38 -0.68
C LYS A 133 23.04 -13.72 -0.87
N PHE A 134 23.52 -12.90 0.06
CA PHE A 134 24.88 -12.42 -0.02
C PHE A 134 25.84 -13.51 0.50
N PRO A 135 26.80 -13.98 -0.31
CA PRO A 135 27.81 -14.90 0.19
C PRO A 135 28.60 -14.22 1.31
N LYS A 136 28.74 -14.90 2.44
CA LYS A 136 29.65 -14.47 3.50
C LYS A 136 31.07 -14.45 2.92
N ILE A 137 31.67 -13.28 2.89
CA ILE A 137 33.09 -13.07 2.62
C ILE A 137 33.90 -13.63 3.78
#